data_1ede246c433cbda1d1f362c55acd3101
#
_entry.id   1ede246c433cbda1d1f362c55acd3101
#
_cell.length_a   1.000
_cell.length_b   1.000
_cell.length_c   1.000
_cell.angle_alpha   90.00
_cell.angle_beta   90.00
_cell.angle_gamma   90.00
#
_symmetry.space_group_name_H-M   'P 1'
#
loop_
_entity.id
_entity.type
_entity.pdbx_description
1 polymer ?
#
loop_
_entity_poly.entity_id
_entity_poly.type
_entity_poly.pdbx_seq_one_letter_code
_entity_poly.pdbx_strand_id
1 'polypeptide(L)'
;MNGLNHNALTCSAVPIPPWERSLQTVEAQPYFNVSQASLVLEGIVFDRNNNLLFVDVATGRVFKLTPERQLSIVLKENSFGASGLAVHKDGRIFIASVGDMQRGSVRAIEPNGTREQMIVAPDTGFLVNDLVFDNQGGFYFTDSRGNSADPQGGVFYVSPNVGSIHAILPGLAVGNGIAIDPVGSQIWATEHAKNRLHRVRLSDATTVAPFG
;
A
#
# COMPACT_ATOMS: atom_id res chain seq x y z
N MET A 1 4.85 -29.45 -0.23
CA MET A 1 4.58 -28.35 -1.18
C MET A 1 5.65 -28.44 -2.25
N ASN A 2 5.26 -28.70 -3.49
CA ASN A 2 6.22 -28.67 -4.60
C ASN A 2 6.63 -27.22 -4.81
N GLY A 3 7.88 -26.90 -4.56
CA GLY A 3 8.45 -25.59 -4.86
C GLY A 3 8.27 -25.23 -6.34
N LEU A 4 8.31 -23.97 -6.68
CA LEU A 4 8.31 -23.50 -8.05
C LEU A 4 9.44 -24.21 -8.81
N ASN A 5 9.09 -24.93 -9.88
CA ASN A 5 10.08 -25.58 -10.72
C ASN A 5 10.80 -24.50 -11.54
N HIS A 6 12.04 -24.23 -11.17
CA HIS A 6 12.91 -23.37 -11.96
C HIS A 6 13.55 -24.21 -13.07
N ASN A 7 13.57 -23.67 -14.30
CA ASN A 7 14.33 -24.22 -15.42
C ASN A 7 15.69 -23.51 -15.53
N ALA A 8 16.52 -23.93 -16.49
CA ALA A 8 17.85 -23.35 -16.69
C ALA A 8 17.84 -21.83 -16.96
N LEU A 9 16.73 -21.27 -17.44
CA LEU A 9 16.58 -19.82 -17.68
C LEU A 9 16.17 -19.05 -16.42
N THR A 10 15.54 -19.71 -15.45
CA THR A 10 15.03 -19.10 -14.23
C THR A 10 15.84 -19.45 -12.97
N CYS A 11 16.82 -20.34 -13.08
CA CYS A 11 17.72 -20.74 -11.98
C CYS A 11 18.88 -19.79 -11.75
N SER A 12 19.14 -18.84 -12.65
CA SER A 12 20.20 -17.83 -12.49
C SER A 12 19.64 -16.54 -11.91
N ALA A 13 20.52 -15.75 -11.30
CA ALA A 13 20.17 -14.39 -10.89
C ALA A 13 19.60 -13.61 -12.09
N VAL A 14 18.57 -12.79 -11.83
CA VAL A 14 18.01 -11.91 -12.86
C VAL A 14 19.14 -11.07 -13.46
N PRO A 15 19.31 -11.03 -14.79
CA PRO A 15 20.38 -10.28 -15.42
C PRO A 15 20.27 -8.79 -15.06
N ILE A 16 21.29 -8.25 -14.41
CA ILE A 16 21.36 -6.81 -14.16
C ILE A 16 21.74 -6.13 -15.47
N PRO A 17 20.94 -5.15 -15.95
CA PRO A 17 21.27 -4.37 -17.14
C PRO A 17 22.67 -3.77 -17.05
N PRO A 18 23.45 -3.68 -18.16
CA PRO A 18 24.83 -3.18 -18.11
C PRO A 18 25.01 -1.82 -17.46
N TRP A 19 24.01 -0.92 -17.62
CA TRP A 19 24.02 0.43 -17.03
C TRP A 19 23.68 0.44 -15.54
N GLU A 20 23.19 -0.66 -14.97
CA GLU A 20 22.85 -0.78 -13.54
C GLU A 20 23.92 -1.58 -12.76
N ARG A 21 24.90 -2.16 -13.45
CA ARG A 21 25.94 -3.01 -12.82
C ARG A 21 26.83 -2.26 -11.85
N SER A 22 26.92 -0.93 -11.96
CA SER A 22 27.65 -0.08 -11.02
C SER A 22 26.82 0.33 -9.79
N LEU A 23 25.50 0.05 -9.79
CA LEU A 23 24.67 0.28 -8.63
C LEU A 23 25.01 -0.72 -7.54
N GLN A 24 25.05 -0.25 -6.29
CA GLN A 24 25.26 -1.13 -5.16
C GLN A 24 24.07 -2.08 -5.03
N THR A 25 24.32 -3.38 -5.07
CA THR A 25 23.35 -4.41 -4.77
C THR A 25 23.53 -4.91 -3.35
N VAL A 26 22.43 -5.09 -2.63
CA VAL A 26 22.42 -5.62 -1.26
C VAL A 26 21.53 -6.85 -1.25
N GLU A 27 22.05 -7.96 -0.76
CA GLU A 27 21.27 -9.16 -0.51
C GLU A 27 20.41 -8.96 0.74
N ALA A 28 19.10 -9.22 0.61
CA ALA A 28 18.19 -9.14 1.75
C ALA A 28 18.53 -10.22 2.78
N GLN A 29 18.69 -9.80 4.03
CA GLN A 29 18.93 -10.70 5.15
C GLN A 29 17.69 -10.79 6.03
N PRO A 30 17.38 -11.97 6.64
CA PRO A 30 16.30 -12.11 7.59
C PRO A 30 16.48 -11.13 8.75
N TYR A 31 15.49 -10.25 8.97
CA TYR A 31 15.54 -9.25 10.04
C TYR A 31 14.85 -9.72 11.32
N PHE A 32 13.61 -10.22 11.18
CA PHE A 32 12.78 -10.67 12.29
C PHE A 32 11.75 -11.72 11.82
N ASN A 33 11.54 -12.76 12.62
CA ASN A 33 10.50 -13.75 12.39
C ASN A 33 9.26 -13.40 13.22
N VAL A 34 8.19 -12.98 12.55
CA VAL A 34 6.95 -12.53 13.18
C VAL A 34 6.15 -13.67 13.79
N SER A 35 6.16 -14.85 13.15
CA SER A 35 5.34 -16.00 13.56
C SER A 35 5.89 -17.31 12.98
N GLN A 36 5.61 -18.42 13.65
CA GLN A 36 5.82 -19.77 13.11
C GLN A 36 4.68 -20.19 12.16
N ALA A 37 3.52 -19.54 12.25
CA ALA A 37 2.42 -19.74 11.31
C ALA A 37 2.63 -18.91 10.04
N SER A 38 2.05 -19.37 8.93
CA SER A 38 2.05 -18.61 7.69
C SER A 38 1.19 -17.36 7.84
N LEU A 39 1.77 -16.20 7.56
CA LEU A 39 1.12 -14.89 7.52
C LEU A 39 1.29 -14.30 6.12
N VAL A 40 0.38 -13.41 5.73
CA VAL A 40 0.50 -12.59 4.52
C VAL A 40 0.80 -11.17 4.96
N LEU A 41 2.09 -10.85 5.07
CA LEU A 41 2.56 -9.55 5.58
C LEU A 41 2.61 -8.53 4.45
N GLU A 42 1.98 -7.37 4.70
CA GLU A 42 1.80 -6.26 3.76
C GLU A 42 1.88 -4.90 4.47
N GLY A 43 1.79 -3.80 3.70
CA GLY A 43 1.57 -2.46 4.20
C GLY A 43 2.68 -1.94 5.12
N ILE A 44 3.93 -2.16 4.78
CA ILE A 44 5.08 -1.78 5.62
C ILE A 44 5.26 -0.26 5.62
N VAL A 45 5.29 0.33 6.83
CA VAL A 45 5.59 1.75 7.04
C VAL A 45 6.31 1.98 8.36
N PHE A 46 7.17 3.01 8.43
CA PHE A 46 7.76 3.46 9.68
C PHE A 46 6.92 4.57 10.33
N ASP A 47 6.75 4.50 11.64
CA ASP A 47 6.23 5.62 12.42
C ASP A 47 7.36 6.62 12.77
N ARG A 48 7.00 7.74 13.44
CA ARG A 48 7.97 8.78 13.81
C ARG A 48 9.00 8.36 14.87
N ASN A 49 8.75 7.23 15.53
CA ASN A 49 9.66 6.65 16.53
C ASN A 49 10.52 5.54 15.93
N ASN A 50 10.56 5.41 14.60
CA ASN A 50 11.22 4.35 13.85
C ASN A 50 10.70 2.94 14.16
N ASN A 51 9.49 2.81 14.69
CA ASN A 51 8.84 1.52 14.76
C ASN A 51 8.37 1.11 13.37
N LEU A 52 8.57 -0.14 13.00
CA LEU A 52 8.04 -0.74 11.80
C LEU A 52 6.61 -1.20 12.07
N LEU A 53 5.66 -0.63 11.31
CA LEU A 53 4.26 -1.05 11.29
C LEU A 53 4.03 -1.90 10.03
N PHE A 54 3.22 -2.93 10.15
CA PHE A 54 2.83 -3.79 9.04
C PHE A 54 1.55 -4.57 9.39
N VAL A 55 0.91 -5.14 8.39
CA VAL A 55 -0.35 -5.88 8.55
C VAL A 55 -0.18 -7.36 8.18
N ASP A 56 -1.07 -8.19 8.70
CA ASP A 56 -1.36 -9.50 8.16
C ASP A 56 -2.71 -9.45 7.45
N VAL A 57 -2.71 -9.56 6.14
CA VAL A 57 -3.92 -9.45 5.30
C VAL A 57 -4.96 -10.49 5.69
N ALA A 58 -4.52 -11.70 6.03
CA ALA A 58 -5.42 -12.81 6.32
C ALA A 58 -6.27 -12.59 7.57
N THR A 59 -5.72 -11.91 8.58
CA THR A 59 -6.42 -11.66 9.86
C THR A 59 -6.80 -10.20 10.07
N GLY A 60 -6.25 -9.28 9.28
CA GLY A 60 -6.41 -7.84 9.46
C GLY A 60 -5.68 -7.27 10.69
N ARG A 61 -4.75 -8.02 11.29
CA ARG A 61 -3.94 -7.54 12.41
C ARG A 61 -2.98 -6.46 11.95
N VAL A 62 -2.80 -5.46 12.81
CA VAL A 62 -1.73 -4.46 12.65
C VAL A 62 -0.66 -4.72 13.70
N PHE A 63 0.56 -4.96 13.25
CA PHE A 63 1.73 -5.21 14.08
C PHE A 63 2.59 -3.96 14.19
N LYS A 64 3.32 -3.87 15.30
CA LYS A 64 4.38 -2.90 15.52
C LYS A 64 5.64 -3.62 16.02
N LEU A 65 6.75 -3.40 15.34
CA LEU A 65 8.07 -3.89 15.71
C LEU A 65 8.96 -2.68 16.01
N THR A 66 9.49 -2.62 17.24
CA THR A 66 10.41 -1.53 17.64
C THR A 66 11.81 -1.74 17.05
N PRO A 67 12.68 -0.70 17.04
CA PRO A 67 14.09 -0.86 16.68
C PRO A 67 14.83 -1.95 17.50
N GLU A 68 14.43 -2.16 18.76
CA GLU A 68 14.94 -3.20 19.66
C GLU A 68 14.31 -4.56 19.40
N ARG A 69 13.55 -4.71 18.30
CA ARG A 69 12.87 -5.94 17.88
C ARG A 69 11.83 -6.46 18.87
N GLN A 70 11.13 -5.54 19.56
CA GLN A 70 9.99 -5.89 20.40
C GLN A 70 8.71 -5.85 19.55
N LEU A 71 8.13 -7.03 19.31
CA LEU A 71 6.88 -7.16 18.56
C LEU A 71 5.67 -6.94 19.46
N SER A 72 4.72 -6.15 19.00
CA SER A 72 3.41 -5.96 19.64
C SER A 72 2.31 -5.88 18.60
N ILE A 73 1.06 -6.07 19.02
CA ILE A 73 -0.13 -5.95 18.18
C ILE A 73 -0.82 -4.63 18.54
N VAL A 74 -0.92 -3.73 17.54
CA VAL A 74 -1.63 -2.45 17.66
C VAL A 74 -3.13 -2.65 17.50
N LEU A 75 -3.54 -3.40 16.48
CA LEU A 75 -4.92 -3.78 16.24
C LEU A 75 -5.00 -5.31 16.15
N LYS A 76 -5.77 -5.93 17.04
CA LYS A 76 -5.76 -7.39 17.22
C LYS A 76 -6.36 -8.14 16.04
N GLU A 77 -7.52 -7.71 15.58
CA GLU A 77 -8.22 -8.32 14.46
C GLU A 77 -9.10 -7.29 13.79
N ASN A 78 -9.30 -7.52 12.52
CA ASN A 78 -10.12 -6.71 11.65
C ASN A 78 -10.76 -7.66 10.66
N SER A 79 -12.07 -7.71 10.62
CA SER A 79 -12.82 -8.59 9.72
C SER A 79 -12.67 -8.24 8.23
N PHE A 80 -11.88 -7.22 7.91
CA PHE A 80 -11.79 -6.63 6.57
C PHE A 80 -10.37 -6.61 6.01
N GLY A 81 -9.57 -7.64 6.13
CA GLY A 81 -8.31 -7.84 5.43
C GLY A 81 -7.48 -6.57 5.15
N ALA A 82 -6.77 -6.06 6.16
CA ALA A 82 -5.91 -4.90 5.98
C ALA A 82 -4.80 -5.18 4.97
N SER A 83 -4.47 -4.20 4.11
CA SER A 83 -3.51 -4.37 3.02
C SER A 83 -2.43 -3.28 2.97
N GLY A 84 -2.76 -2.03 3.27
CA GLY A 84 -1.81 -0.91 3.25
C GLY A 84 -1.86 -0.09 4.54
N LEU A 85 -0.75 0.54 4.90
CA LEU A 85 -0.65 1.45 6.05
C LEU A 85 0.02 2.77 5.65
N ALA A 86 -0.47 3.86 6.20
CA ALA A 86 0.23 5.14 6.19
C ALA A 86 0.08 5.85 7.54
N VAL A 87 1.12 6.59 7.95
CA VAL A 87 1.08 7.39 9.17
C VAL A 87 0.82 8.85 8.80
N HIS A 88 -0.31 9.39 9.23
CA HIS A 88 -0.68 10.78 9.01
C HIS A 88 0.19 11.73 9.85
N LYS A 89 0.26 12.99 9.42
CA LYS A 89 1.04 14.04 10.13
C LYS A 89 0.58 14.33 11.57
N ASP A 90 -0.64 13.96 11.96
CA ASP A 90 -1.12 14.04 13.35
C ASP A 90 -0.74 12.81 14.19
N GLY A 91 -0.13 11.78 13.60
CA GLY A 91 0.32 10.57 14.25
C GLY A 91 -0.62 9.39 14.13
N ARG A 92 -1.87 9.57 13.65
CA ARG A 92 -2.80 8.47 13.42
C ARG A 92 -2.30 7.51 12.34
N ILE A 93 -2.62 6.25 12.49
CA ILE A 93 -2.34 5.19 11.52
C ILE A 93 -3.59 5.00 10.66
N PHE A 94 -3.43 5.19 9.35
CA PHE A 94 -4.47 4.94 8.37
C PHE A 94 -4.25 3.54 7.79
N ILE A 95 -5.34 2.77 7.72
CA ILE A 95 -5.35 1.37 7.30
C ILE A 95 -6.20 1.26 6.05
N ALA A 96 -5.56 0.96 4.91
CA ALA A 96 -6.25 0.52 3.71
C ALA A 96 -6.69 -0.93 3.86
N SER A 97 -7.85 -1.27 3.32
CA SER A 97 -8.39 -2.61 3.39
C SER A 97 -9.12 -2.98 2.11
N VAL A 98 -8.79 -4.13 1.55
CA VAL A 98 -9.55 -4.73 0.45
C VAL A 98 -10.83 -5.42 0.93
N GLY A 99 -11.02 -5.48 2.25
CA GLY A 99 -12.19 -6.07 2.87
C GLY A 99 -12.36 -7.54 2.54
N ASP A 100 -13.62 -7.90 2.34
CA ASP A 100 -14.05 -9.23 1.89
C ASP A 100 -13.90 -9.44 0.35
N MET A 101 -13.05 -8.63 -0.30
CA MET A 101 -12.90 -8.54 -1.76
C MET A 101 -14.16 -8.04 -2.50
N GLN A 102 -15.08 -7.42 -1.78
CA GLN A 102 -16.27 -6.76 -2.30
C GLN A 102 -16.44 -5.35 -1.72
N ARG A 103 -16.05 -5.15 -0.47
CA ARG A 103 -16.27 -3.93 0.30
C ARG A 103 -15.01 -3.54 1.06
N GLY A 104 -14.14 -2.83 0.40
CA GLY A 104 -12.94 -2.27 1.02
C GLY A 104 -13.21 -0.95 1.75
N SER A 105 -12.23 -0.46 2.49
CA SER A 105 -12.34 0.75 3.30
C SER A 105 -11.00 1.41 3.58
N VAL A 106 -11.04 2.64 4.08
CA VAL A 106 -9.91 3.25 4.80
C VAL A 106 -10.39 3.62 6.19
N ARG A 107 -9.64 3.23 7.20
CA ARG A 107 -9.89 3.56 8.61
C ARG A 107 -8.67 4.22 9.21
N ALA A 108 -8.89 5.10 10.18
CA ALA A 108 -7.84 5.72 10.97
C ALA A 108 -7.95 5.28 12.43
N ILE A 109 -6.82 4.98 13.06
CA ILE A 109 -6.72 4.65 14.48
C ILE A 109 -5.63 5.49 15.14
N GLU A 110 -5.73 5.68 16.46
CA GLU A 110 -4.62 6.23 17.24
C GLU A 110 -3.43 5.24 17.25
N PRO A 111 -2.20 5.73 17.54
CA PRO A 111 -1.00 4.85 17.56
C PRO A 111 -1.07 3.68 18.54
N ASN A 112 -1.97 3.73 19.52
CA ASN A 112 -2.24 2.67 20.49
C ASN A 112 -3.39 1.73 20.08
N GLY A 113 -3.93 1.87 18.85
CA GLY A 113 -5.00 1.05 18.33
C GLY A 113 -6.43 1.44 18.76
N THR A 114 -6.57 2.56 19.46
CA THR A 114 -7.89 3.06 19.92
C THR A 114 -8.50 4.09 18.95
N ARG A 115 -9.72 4.54 19.22
CA ARG A 115 -10.44 5.61 18.49
C ARG A 115 -10.50 5.38 16.99
N GLU A 116 -11.00 4.22 16.60
CA GLU A 116 -11.21 3.93 15.19
C GLU A 116 -12.22 4.91 14.56
N GLN A 117 -11.84 5.47 13.42
CA GLN A 117 -12.66 6.34 12.61
C GLN A 117 -12.71 5.81 11.17
N MET A 118 -13.91 5.66 10.61
CA MET A 118 -14.10 5.35 9.19
C MET A 118 -13.83 6.60 8.36
N ILE A 119 -12.93 6.48 7.38
CA ILE A 119 -12.53 7.56 6.47
C ILE A 119 -13.11 7.35 5.06
N VAL A 120 -12.94 6.15 4.49
CA VAL A 120 -13.61 5.73 3.26
C VAL A 120 -14.44 4.51 3.60
N ALA A 121 -15.75 4.66 3.50
CA ALA A 121 -16.69 3.64 3.93
C ALA A 121 -16.81 2.49 2.91
N PRO A 122 -17.14 1.27 3.36
CA PRO A 122 -17.27 0.09 2.49
C PRO A 122 -18.37 0.22 1.42
N ASP A 123 -19.38 1.04 1.64
CA ASP A 123 -20.48 1.28 0.70
C ASP A 123 -20.10 2.15 -0.50
N THR A 124 -18.89 2.76 -0.49
CA THR A 124 -18.31 3.43 -1.65
C THR A 124 -17.96 2.47 -2.78
N GLY A 125 -17.85 1.18 -2.50
CA GLY A 125 -17.58 0.13 -3.46
C GLY A 125 -16.11 -0.01 -3.90
N PHE A 126 -15.18 0.75 -3.30
CA PHE A 126 -13.74 0.58 -3.56
C PHE A 126 -13.18 -0.66 -2.87
N LEU A 127 -12.16 -1.27 -3.46
CA LEU A 127 -11.29 -2.26 -2.83
C LEU A 127 -9.94 -1.60 -2.57
N VAL A 128 -9.82 -0.89 -1.44
CA VAL A 128 -8.64 -0.06 -1.17
C VAL A 128 -7.46 -0.94 -0.80
N ASN A 129 -6.39 -0.89 -1.60
CA ASN A 129 -5.20 -1.73 -1.38
C ASN A 129 -4.11 -0.98 -0.62
N ASP A 130 -3.68 0.18 -1.11
CA ASP A 130 -2.59 0.95 -0.50
C ASP A 130 -2.91 2.44 -0.51
N LEU A 131 -2.21 3.22 0.32
CA LEU A 131 -2.42 4.66 0.41
C LEU A 131 -1.14 5.43 0.76
N VAL A 132 -1.08 6.69 0.30
CA VAL A 132 0.02 7.60 0.60
C VAL A 132 -0.50 9.02 0.79
N PHE A 133 -0.01 9.72 1.82
CA PHE A 133 -0.39 11.10 2.09
C PHE A 133 0.36 12.10 1.20
N ASP A 134 -0.35 13.16 0.83
CA ASP A 134 0.29 14.38 0.33
C ASP A 134 0.82 15.26 1.48
N ASN A 135 1.46 16.39 1.11
CA ASN A 135 2.01 17.34 2.08
C ASN A 135 0.94 18.19 2.79
N GLN A 136 -0.32 18.17 2.32
CA GLN A 136 -1.43 18.95 2.88
C GLN A 136 -2.29 18.12 3.85
N GLY A 137 -2.19 16.79 3.81
CA GLY A 137 -2.92 15.85 4.65
C GLY A 137 -4.13 15.21 3.96
N GLY A 138 -4.27 15.41 2.65
CA GLY A 138 -5.04 14.53 1.79
C GLY A 138 -4.24 13.28 1.47
N PHE A 139 -4.86 12.29 0.87
CA PHE A 139 -4.16 11.06 0.50
C PHE A 139 -4.66 10.48 -0.81
N TYR A 140 -3.74 9.82 -1.50
CA TYR A 140 -4.04 9.00 -2.65
C TYR A 140 -4.18 7.55 -2.21
N PHE A 141 -5.07 6.81 -2.86
CA PHE A 141 -5.19 5.38 -2.64
C PHE A 141 -5.36 4.63 -3.95
N THR A 142 -4.98 3.36 -3.95
CA THR A 142 -5.23 2.44 -5.06
C THR A 142 -6.48 1.61 -4.81
N ASP A 143 -7.23 1.38 -5.89
CA ASP A 143 -8.40 0.52 -5.93
C ASP A 143 -8.10 -0.74 -6.74
N SER A 144 -8.27 -1.90 -6.10
CA SER A 144 -7.92 -3.21 -6.66
C SER A 144 -9.06 -3.89 -7.43
N ARG A 145 -10.10 -3.17 -7.83
CA ARG A 145 -11.19 -3.76 -8.61
C ARG A 145 -10.77 -4.17 -10.03
N GLY A 146 -11.53 -5.11 -10.58
CA GLY A 146 -11.38 -5.56 -11.94
C GLY A 146 -10.29 -6.64 -12.13
N ASN A 147 -9.93 -6.82 -13.39
CA ASN A 147 -8.92 -7.79 -13.84
C ASN A 147 -8.30 -7.32 -15.16
N SER A 148 -7.40 -8.11 -15.75
CA SER A 148 -6.71 -7.74 -17.00
C SER A 148 -7.62 -7.54 -18.20
N ALA A 149 -8.78 -8.23 -18.25
CA ALA A 149 -9.76 -8.10 -19.34
C ALA A 149 -10.78 -6.97 -19.08
N ASP A 150 -11.09 -6.70 -17.82
CA ASP A 150 -12.04 -5.67 -17.38
C ASP A 150 -11.44 -4.84 -16.23
N PRO A 151 -10.61 -3.83 -16.55
CA PRO A 151 -9.94 -3.00 -15.54
C PRO A 151 -10.92 -1.97 -14.94
N GLN A 152 -11.25 -2.11 -13.67
CA GLN A 152 -12.22 -1.26 -12.95
C GLN A 152 -11.59 -0.47 -11.80
N GLY A 153 -10.34 -0.76 -11.44
CA GLY A 153 -9.61 -0.09 -10.38
C GLY A 153 -9.01 1.25 -10.80
N GLY A 154 -8.08 1.76 -10.02
CA GLY A 154 -7.43 3.04 -10.31
C GLY A 154 -6.67 3.65 -9.15
N VAL A 155 -6.26 4.91 -9.35
CA VAL A 155 -5.76 5.80 -8.30
C VAL A 155 -6.80 6.88 -8.05
N PHE A 156 -7.11 7.10 -6.78
CA PHE A 156 -8.07 8.09 -6.32
C PHE A 156 -7.47 8.97 -5.24
N TYR A 157 -7.97 10.19 -5.10
CA TYR A 157 -7.55 11.15 -4.10
C TYR A 157 -8.68 11.51 -3.15
N VAL A 158 -8.38 11.52 -1.86
CA VAL A 158 -9.28 11.99 -0.80
C VAL A 158 -8.74 13.31 -0.25
N SER A 159 -9.57 14.36 -0.29
CA SER A 159 -9.20 15.67 0.24
C SER A 159 -9.00 15.66 1.76
N PRO A 160 -8.21 16.60 2.33
CA PRO A 160 -7.89 16.62 3.77
C PRO A 160 -9.13 16.70 4.68
N ASN A 161 -10.22 17.28 4.21
CA ASN A 161 -11.49 17.38 4.94
C ASN A 161 -12.40 16.16 4.74
N VAL A 162 -11.94 15.13 4.04
CA VAL A 162 -12.67 13.89 3.72
C VAL A 162 -14.01 14.15 2.98
N GLY A 163 -14.13 15.31 2.34
CA GLY A 163 -15.40 15.74 1.72
C GLY A 163 -15.63 15.22 0.31
N SER A 164 -14.59 14.73 -0.37
CA SER A 164 -14.69 14.29 -1.77
C SER A 164 -13.62 13.29 -2.14
N ILE A 165 -13.94 12.38 -3.06
CA ILE A 165 -13.04 11.44 -3.69
C ILE A 165 -12.94 11.79 -5.17
N HIS A 166 -11.71 12.01 -5.67
CA HIS A 166 -11.43 12.39 -7.05
C HIS A 166 -10.66 11.26 -7.75
N ALA A 167 -11.06 10.92 -8.97
CA ALA A 167 -10.32 9.98 -9.80
C ALA A 167 -9.09 10.68 -10.39
N ILE A 168 -7.90 10.09 -10.18
CA ILE A 168 -6.63 10.57 -10.70
C ILE A 168 -6.18 9.75 -11.91
N LEU A 169 -6.18 8.43 -11.77
CA LEU A 169 -5.83 7.48 -12.83
C LEU A 169 -6.80 6.29 -12.79
N PRO A 170 -8.00 6.43 -13.39
CA PRO A 170 -8.97 5.34 -13.45
C PRO A 170 -8.58 4.28 -14.50
N GLY A 171 -9.18 3.10 -14.41
CA GLY A 171 -9.04 2.03 -15.41
C GLY A 171 -7.80 1.16 -15.21
N LEU A 172 -7.28 1.02 -13.99
CA LEU A 172 -6.24 0.05 -13.67
C LEU A 172 -6.84 -1.33 -13.39
N ALA A 173 -6.15 -2.36 -13.87
CA ALA A 173 -6.46 -3.74 -13.55
C ALA A 173 -5.76 -4.14 -12.25
N VAL A 174 -6.48 -4.11 -11.15
CA VAL A 174 -5.96 -4.39 -9.81
C VAL A 174 -4.86 -3.39 -9.43
N GLY A 175 -5.24 -2.13 -9.13
CA GLY A 175 -4.33 -1.15 -8.54
C GLY A 175 -3.80 -1.68 -7.20
N ASN A 176 -2.48 -1.61 -6.98
CA ASN A 176 -1.82 -2.19 -5.80
C ASN A 176 -0.99 -1.12 -5.09
N GLY A 177 0.34 -1.23 -5.02
CA GLY A 177 1.18 -0.28 -4.31
C GLY A 177 1.13 1.13 -4.89
N ILE A 178 1.31 2.14 -4.04
CA ILE A 178 1.36 3.55 -4.42
C ILE A 178 2.47 4.29 -3.68
N ALA A 179 3.12 5.24 -4.37
CA ALA A 179 4.11 6.15 -3.78
C ALA A 179 3.98 7.54 -4.38
N ILE A 180 4.39 8.55 -3.62
CA ILE A 180 4.45 9.94 -4.05
C ILE A 180 5.87 10.49 -3.85
N ASP A 181 6.32 11.39 -4.72
CA ASP A 181 7.61 12.06 -4.53
C ASP A 181 7.57 13.05 -3.35
N PRO A 182 8.72 13.39 -2.76
CA PRO A 182 8.76 14.27 -1.58
C PRO A 182 8.16 15.67 -1.79
N VAL A 183 8.11 16.13 -3.04
CA VAL A 183 7.52 17.45 -3.36
C VAL A 183 6.02 17.36 -3.70
N GLY A 184 5.47 16.16 -3.81
CA GLY A 184 4.04 15.97 -4.08
C GLY A 184 3.62 16.20 -5.53
N SER A 185 4.56 16.10 -6.47
CA SER A 185 4.32 16.40 -7.89
C SER A 185 4.19 15.16 -8.77
N GLN A 186 4.58 14.00 -8.29
CA GLN A 186 4.53 12.75 -9.04
C GLN A 186 4.05 11.59 -8.17
N ILE A 187 3.20 10.75 -8.76
CA ILE A 187 2.72 9.51 -8.17
C ILE A 187 3.22 8.34 -9.01
N TRP A 188 3.62 7.26 -8.35
CA TRP A 188 3.83 5.94 -8.95
C TRP A 188 2.80 4.98 -8.39
N ALA A 189 2.15 4.22 -9.28
CA ALA A 189 1.19 3.19 -8.90
C ALA A 189 1.44 1.92 -9.70
N THR A 190 1.33 0.77 -9.03
CA THR A 190 1.44 -0.53 -9.69
C THR A 190 0.07 -1.01 -10.16
N GLU A 191 0.01 -1.55 -11.37
CA GLU A 191 -1.13 -2.28 -11.92
C GLU A 191 -0.78 -3.77 -11.92
N HIS A 192 -1.25 -4.46 -10.89
CA HIS A 192 -0.83 -5.83 -10.60
C HIS A 192 -1.19 -6.80 -11.74
N ALA A 193 -2.44 -6.79 -12.20
CA ALA A 193 -2.92 -7.77 -13.18
C ALA A 193 -2.35 -7.57 -14.60
N LYS A 194 -1.66 -6.45 -14.88
CA LYS A 194 -0.99 -6.18 -16.17
C LYS A 194 0.51 -6.01 -16.05
N ASN A 195 1.11 -6.22 -14.86
CA ASN A 195 2.54 -6.09 -14.62
C ASN A 195 3.10 -4.73 -15.07
N ARG A 196 2.42 -3.63 -14.71
CA ARG A 196 2.80 -2.27 -15.10
C ARG A 196 3.09 -1.40 -13.89
N LEU A 197 4.02 -0.47 -14.07
CA LEU A 197 4.23 0.66 -13.19
C LEU A 197 3.82 1.93 -13.95
N HIS A 198 2.88 2.65 -13.38
CA HIS A 198 2.42 3.95 -13.89
C HIS A 198 3.11 5.09 -13.14
N ARG A 199 3.54 6.10 -13.87
CA ARG A 199 3.99 7.37 -13.32
C ARG A 199 3.06 8.47 -13.81
N VAL A 200 2.49 9.22 -12.88
CA VAL A 200 1.59 10.34 -13.15
C VAL A 200 2.22 11.61 -12.61
N ARG A 201 2.33 12.65 -13.44
CA ARG A 201 2.67 14.00 -12.98
C ARG A 201 1.40 14.75 -12.60
N LEU A 202 1.46 15.50 -11.53
CA LEU A 202 0.35 16.29 -11.01
C LEU A 202 0.66 17.81 -11.22
N SER A 203 -0.33 18.58 -11.61
CA SER A 203 -0.32 20.03 -11.54
C SER A 203 -0.85 20.56 -10.21
N ASP A 204 -1.75 19.84 -9.60
CA ASP A 204 -2.24 19.98 -8.22
C ASP A 204 -2.72 18.64 -7.68
N ALA A 205 -3.22 18.57 -6.45
CA ALA A 205 -3.59 17.31 -5.78
C ALA A 205 -4.68 16.50 -6.53
N THR A 206 -5.48 17.14 -7.36
CA THR A 206 -6.60 16.51 -8.07
C THR A 206 -6.45 16.48 -9.57
N THR A 207 -5.42 17.11 -10.12
CA THR A 207 -5.28 17.36 -11.56
C THR A 207 -3.98 16.74 -12.09
N VAL A 208 -4.14 15.84 -13.05
CA VAL A 208 -3.01 15.27 -13.79
C VAL A 208 -2.48 16.33 -14.76
N ALA A 209 -1.17 16.57 -14.72
CA ALA A 209 -0.51 17.49 -15.63
C ALA A 209 -0.58 16.94 -17.08
N PRO A 210 -0.84 17.79 -18.07
CA PRO A 210 -0.83 17.36 -19.47
C PRO A 210 0.56 16.80 -19.85
N PHE A 211 0.57 15.83 -20.73
CA PHE A 211 1.83 15.36 -21.34
C PHE A 211 2.40 16.51 -22.17
N GLY A 212 3.60 16.93 -21.80
CA GLY A 212 4.40 17.87 -22.58
C GLY A 212 5.38 17.15 -23.47
#